data_5c2b4ae4d76893cc25e863473a4b050e
#
_entry.id   5c2b4ae4d76893cc25e863473a4b050e
#
_cell.length_a   1.000
_cell.length_b   1.000
_cell.length_c   1.000
_cell.angle_alpha   90.00
_cell.angle_beta   90.00
_cell.angle_gamma   90.00
#
_symmetry.space_group_name_H-M   'P 1'
#
loop_
_entity.id
_entity.type
_entity.pdbx_description
1 polymer ?
#
loop_
_entity_poly.entity_id
_entity_poly.type
_entity_poly.pdbx_seq_one_letter_code
_entity_poly.pdbx_strand_id
1 'polypeptide(L)'
;KEALRERQWWINQAPDLAQPLKIFIPVYKQSRRPDWLYKLGLYLYDFLSGKKNIGKHQSYSSIEIIKHCPDLKTNNLLSGCSYYDGQMDDYRLGLWAADQVKQYKNFTLLENTSINKVSIDGEVTYSGSKEKFEKVINIAGPWAYQLLKDSNIDSDYELDLVRGSHIIIDRKLDHGYFLEAPNERRIFFALPYKGQTLIGTTEIRQTILEEVKPAQSEIIYLIDSYNHYFVNQITERDMVKSFSGLRPLVKSAQDPNKATREY
;
A
#
# COMPACT_ATOMS: atom_id res chain seq x y z
N LYS A 1 -11.29 -10.50 -9.14
CA LYS A 1 -11.00 -11.96 -9.05
C LYS A 1 -9.52 -12.28 -9.14
N GLU A 2 -8.78 -11.57 -9.98
CA GLU A 2 -7.33 -11.80 -10.20
C GLU A 2 -6.54 -11.50 -8.93
N ALA A 3 -6.65 -10.32 -8.37
CA ALA A 3 -5.98 -9.94 -7.13
C ALA A 3 -6.23 -10.92 -5.98
N LEU A 4 -7.44 -11.49 -5.87
CA LEU A 4 -7.75 -12.52 -4.87
C LEU A 4 -7.05 -13.86 -5.14
N ARG A 5 -6.77 -14.17 -6.42
CA ARG A 5 -5.96 -15.33 -6.79
C ARG A 5 -4.50 -15.12 -6.44
N GLU A 6 -3.96 -13.97 -6.79
CA GLU A 6 -2.59 -13.59 -6.48
C GLU A 6 -2.34 -13.59 -4.99
N ARG A 7 -3.21 -12.98 -4.20
CA ARG A 7 -3.15 -13.01 -2.74
C ARG A 7 -3.03 -14.43 -2.19
N GLN A 8 -3.91 -15.35 -2.62
CA GLN A 8 -3.88 -16.73 -2.16
C GLN A 8 -2.61 -17.45 -2.62
N TRP A 9 -2.15 -17.17 -3.83
CA TRP A 9 -0.94 -17.75 -4.37
C TRP A 9 0.27 -17.34 -3.52
N TRP A 10 0.41 -16.04 -3.21
CA TRP A 10 1.50 -15.54 -2.38
C TRP A 10 1.50 -16.09 -0.96
N ILE A 11 0.33 -16.18 -0.30
CA ILE A 11 0.20 -16.79 1.03
C ILE A 11 0.65 -18.27 1.02
N ASN A 12 0.40 -18.97 -0.09
CA ASN A 12 0.81 -20.37 -0.21
C ASN A 12 2.28 -20.54 -0.58
N GLN A 13 2.83 -19.67 -1.45
CA GLN A 13 4.20 -19.81 -1.95
C GLN A 13 5.26 -19.20 -1.01
N ALA A 14 4.90 -18.15 -0.30
CA ALA A 14 5.80 -17.43 0.58
C ALA A 14 5.12 -17.12 1.94
N PRO A 15 4.72 -18.14 2.73
CA PRO A 15 3.95 -17.95 3.96
C PRO A 15 4.69 -17.13 5.03
N ASP A 16 6.02 -17.10 5.00
CA ASP A 16 6.83 -16.27 5.89
C ASP A 16 6.85 -14.79 5.49
N LEU A 17 6.43 -14.46 4.27
CA LEU A 17 6.45 -13.13 3.69
C LEU A 17 5.06 -12.57 3.41
N ALA A 18 4.08 -13.45 3.23
CA ALA A 18 2.68 -13.11 2.97
C ALA A 18 1.77 -13.90 3.91
N GLN A 19 1.07 -13.21 4.79
CA GLN A 19 0.23 -13.83 5.82
C GLN A 19 -1.19 -13.27 5.82
N PRO A 20 -2.20 -14.08 6.21
CA PRO A 20 -3.53 -13.58 6.47
C PRO A 20 -3.53 -12.55 7.60
N LEU A 21 -4.17 -11.42 7.39
CA LEU A 21 -4.40 -10.40 8.40
C LEU A 21 -5.89 -10.16 8.57
N LYS A 22 -6.38 -10.24 9.80
CA LYS A 22 -7.74 -9.81 10.14
C LYS A 22 -7.77 -8.29 10.29
N ILE A 23 -8.70 -7.64 9.59
CA ILE A 23 -8.84 -6.18 9.56
C ILE A 23 -10.22 -5.81 10.07
N PHE A 24 -10.29 -4.90 11.03
CA PHE A 24 -11.54 -4.37 11.57
C PHE A 24 -11.88 -3.02 10.94
N ILE A 25 -13.17 -2.80 10.72
CA ILE A 25 -13.77 -1.57 10.20
C ILE A 25 -14.76 -1.09 11.26
N PRO A 26 -14.38 -0.18 12.16
CA PRO A 26 -15.32 0.42 13.09
C PRO A 26 -16.21 1.44 12.37
N VAL A 27 -17.48 1.44 12.66
CA VAL A 27 -18.48 2.36 12.07
C VAL A 27 -19.01 3.28 13.16
N TYR A 28 -18.75 4.56 13.01
CA TYR A 28 -19.18 5.61 13.92
C TYR A 28 -20.37 6.39 13.33
N LYS A 29 -21.06 7.17 14.18
CA LYS A 29 -22.18 8.00 13.74
C LYS A 29 -21.79 9.00 12.64
N GLN A 30 -20.54 9.48 12.66
CA GLN A 30 -19.98 10.40 11.67
C GLN A 30 -19.31 9.69 10.47
N SER A 31 -19.27 8.35 10.45
CA SER A 31 -18.74 7.62 9.30
C SER A 31 -19.50 7.98 8.03
N ARG A 32 -18.78 8.21 6.94
CA ARG A 32 -19.35 8.61 5.64
C ARG A 32 -20.13 7.49 5.00
N ARG A 33 -19.69 6.26 5.21
CA ARG A 33 -20.35 5.07 4.69
C ARG A 33 -21.19 4.46 5.79
N PRO A 34 -22.50 4.24 5.54
CA PRO A 34 -23.36 3.57 6.51
C PRO A 34 -22.97 2.10 6.67
N ASP A 35 -23.27 1.54 7.81
CA ASP A 35 -22.98 0.16 8.20
C ASP A 35 -23.42 -0.88 7.15
N TRP A 36 -24.64 -0.73 6.61
CA TRP A 36 -25.15 -1.65 5.60
C TRP A 36 -24.31 -1.70 4.32
N LEU A 37 -23.66 -0.59 3.94
CA LEU A 37 -22.80 -0.53 2.75
C LEU A 37 -21.52 -1.33 2.94
N TYR A 38 -20.92 -1.27 4.13
CA TYR A 38 -19.78 -2.12 4.47
C TYR A 38 -20.15 -3.60 4.46
N LYS A 39 -21.30 -3.95 5.07
CA LYS A 39 -21.80 -5.34 5.07
C LYS A 39 -22.02 -5.88 3.66
N LEU A 40 -22.67 -5.09 2.81
CA LEU A 40 -22.92 -5.47 1.41
C LEU A 40 -21.59 -5.64 0.64
N GLY A 41 -20.66 -4.70 0.82
CA GLY A 41 -19.33 -4.76 0.17
C GLY A 41 -18.53 -6.00 0.60
N LEU A 42 -18.53 -6.33 1.89
CA LEU A 42 -17.84 -7.49 2.42
C LEU A 42 -18.51 -8.81 2.02
N TYR A 43 -19.83 -8.83 1.94
CA TYR A 43 -20.55 -9.99 1.40
C TYR A 43 -20.15 -10.25 -0.07
N LEU A 44 -20.10 -9.19 -0.89
CA LEU A 44 -19.67 -9.29 -2.27
C LEU A 44 -18.19 -9.72 -2.38
N TYR A 45 -17.35 -9.20 -1.49
CA TYR A 45 -15.92 -9.58 -1.41
C TYR A 45 -15.78 -11.08 -1.11
N ASP A 46 -16.49 -11.62 -0.13
CA ASP A 46 -16.49 -13.05 0.18
C ASP A 46 -17.02 -13.89 -0.99
N PHE A 47 -18.10 -13.45 -1.62
CA PHE A 47 -18.64 -14.12 -2.80
C PHE A 47 -17.64 -14.19 -3.96
N LEU A 48 -16.94 -13.07 -4.25
CA LEU A 48 -15.92 -13.01 -5.28
C LEU A 48 -14.67 -13.85 -4.94
N SER A 49 -14.35 -13.96 -3.65
CA SER A 49 -13.25 -14.78 -3.15
C SER A 49 -13.53 -16.28 -3.32
N GLY A 50 -14.79 -16.71 -3.17
CA GLY A 50 -15.22 -18.10 -3.35
C GLY A 50 -14.37 -19.07 -2.52
N LYS A 51 -13.82 -20.12 -3.16
CA LYS A 51 -12.94 -21.12 -2.53
C LYS A 51 -11.58 -20.57 -2.07
N LYS A 52 -11.23 -19.32 -2.43
CA LYS A 52 -9.97 -18.64 -2.09
C LYS A 52 -10.14 -17.65 -0.94
N ASN A 53 -11.27 -17.75 -0.24
CA ASN A 53 -11.52 -16.93 0.93
C ASN A 53 -10.63 -17.41 2.09
N ILE A 54 -9.83 -16.50 2.64
CA ILE A 54 -8.94 -16.76 3.78
C ILE A 54 -9.77 -16.89 5.07
N GLY A 55 -10.87 -16.16 5.17
CA GLY A 55 -11.81 -16.16 6.28
C GLY A 55 -13.03 -15.32 5.94
N LYS A 56 -14.19 -15.68 6.48
CA LYS A 56 -15.43 -14.95 6.25
C LYS A 56 -15.42 -13.63 6.99
N HIS A 57 -16.06 -12.62 6.40
CA HIS A 57 -16.37 -11.38 7.10
C HIS A 57 -17.30 -11.63 8.29
N GLN A 58 -17.23 -10.77 9.27
CA GLN A 58 -18.11 -10.78 10.44
C GLN A 58 -18.64 -9.38 10.71
N SER A 59 -19.86 -9.28 11.20
CA SER A 59 -20.47 -8.03 11.63
C SER A 59 -20.64 -8.03 13.13
N TYR A 60 -20.47 -6.89 13.77
CA TYR A 60 -20.48 -6.71 15.20
C TYR A 60 -21.35 -5.53 15.59
N SER A 61 -22.07 -5.65 16.71
CA SER A 61 -22.62 -4.50 17.43
C SER A 61 -21.49 -3.66 18.05
N SER A 62 -21.82 -2.46 18.53
CA SER A 62 -20.85 -1.61 19.25
C SER A 62 -20.27 -2.29 20.49
N ILE A 63 -21.05 -3.09 21.19
CA ILE A 63 -20.57 -3.84 22.38
C ILE A 63 -19.64 -4.99 21.98
N GLU A 64 -19.96 -5.68 20.90
CA GLU A 64 -19.15 -6.82 20.44
C GLU A 64 -17.80 -6.40 19.86
N ILE A 65 -17.78 -5.33 19.06
CA ILE A 65 -16.51 -4.87 18.46
C ILE A 65 -15.51 -4.42 19.52
N ILE A 66 -15.96 -3.78 20.60
CA ILE A 66 -15.07 -3.36 21.69
C ILE A 66 -14.43 -4.53 22.42
N LYS A 67 -15.08 -5.69 22.47
CA LYS A 67 -14.45 -6.91 23.04
C LYS A 67 -13.24 -7.36 22.22
N HIS A 68 -13.25 -7.12 20.91
CA HIS A 68 -12.13 -7.43 20.01
C HIS A 68 -11.15 -6.25 19.88
N CYS A 69 -11.63 -5.03 20.01
CA CYS A 69 -10.90 -3.79 19.76
C CYS A 69 -11.04 -2.84 20.96
N PRO A 70 -10.51 -3.20 22.15
CA PRO A 70 -10.71 -2.43 23.39
C PRO A 70 -10.09 -1.04 23.35
N ASP A 71 -9.12 -0.82 22.48
CA ASP A 71 -8.44 0.48 22.32
C ASP A 71 -9.26 1.51 21.51
N LEU A 72 -10.35 1.12 20.87
CA LEU A 72 -11.20 2.04 20.14
C LEU A 72 -12.03 2.92 21.08
N LYS A 73 -12.18 4.19 20.75
CA LYS A 73 -13.12 5.10 21.42
C LYS A 73 -14.55 4.60 21.21
N THR A 74 -15.32 4.57 22.29
CA THR A 74 -16.72 4.09 22.28
C THR A 74 -17.72 5.18 21.96
N ASN A 75 -17.36 6.45 22.11
CA ASN A 75 -18.27 7.56 21.85
C ASN A 75 -18.70 7.58 20.38
N ASN A 76 -20.01 7.55 20.13
CA ASN A 76 -20.62 7.48 18.81
C ASN A 76 -20.26 6.23 17.97
N LEU A 77 -19.70 5.18 18.57
CA LEU A 77 -19.47 3.90 17.91
C LEU A 77 -20.81 3.16 17.76
N LEU A 78 -21.22 2.87 16.54
CA LEU A 78 -22.49 2.23 16.22
C LEU A 78 -22.36 0.71 16.05
N SER A 79 -21.34 0.29 15.30
CA SER A 79 -21.14 -1.10 14.90
C SER A 79 -19.73 -1.28 14.34
N GLY A 80 -19.45 -2.45 13.83
CA GLY A 80 -18.26 -2.70 13.04
C GLY A 80 -18.33 -3.98 12.25
N CYS A 81 -17.36 -4.13 11.34
CA CYS A 81 -17.18 -5.34 10.57
C CYS A 81 -15.73 -5.80 10.67
N SER A 82 -15.47 -7.06 10.34
CA SER A 82 -14.10 -7.52 10.07
C SER A 82 -14.07 -8.37 8.82
N TYR A 83 -12.91 -8.37 8.16
CA TYR A 83 -12.61 -9.22 7.02
C TYR A 83 -11.14 -9.65 7.07
N TYR A 84 -10.75 -10.53 6.17
CA TYR A 84 -9.37 -10.97 6.03
C TYR A 84 -8.78 -10.49 4.71
N ASP A 85 -7.54 -10.01 4.78
CA ASP A 85 -6.73 -9.73 3.61
C ASP A 85 -5.31 -10.27 3.78
N GLY A 86 -4.47 -10.18 2.75
CA GLY A 86 -3.07 -10.56 2.82
C GLY A 86 -2.21 -9.39 3.23
N GLN A 87 -1.42 -9.55 4.28
CA GLN A 87 -0.31 -8.63 4.61
C GLN A 87 0.98 -9.20 4.06
N MET A 88 1.76 -8.38 3.36
CA MET A 88 3.04 -8.77 2.78
C MET A 88 4.18 -7.89 3.30
N ASP A 89 5.36 -8.51 3.50
CA ASP A 89 6.62 -7.79 3.58
C ASP A 89 7.14 -7.62 2.15
N ASP A 90 6.69 -6.56 1.47
CA ASP A 90 6.94 -6.30 0.05
C ASP A 90 8.43 -6.17 -0.28
N TYR A 91 9.24 -5.57 0.59
CA TYR A 91 10.69 -5.49 0.43
C TYR A 91 11.33 -6.88 0.43
N ARG A 92 11.04 -7.71 1.43
CA ARG A 92 11.58 -9.07 1.50
C ARG A 92 11.03 -9.96 0.38
N LEU A 93 9.80 -9.71 -0.06
CA LEU A 93 9.21 -10.42 -1.19
C LEU A 93 9.95 -10.10 -2.50
N GLY A 94 10.35 -8.85 -2.71
CA GLY A 94 11.19 -8.45 -3.84
C GLY A 94 12.56 -9.14 -3.82
N LEU A 95 13.21 -9.19 -2.64
CA LEU A 95 14.48 -9.91 -2.46
C LEU A 95 14.32 -11.41 -2.73
N TRP A 96 13.26 -12.01 -2.20
CA TRP A 96 12.96 -13.42 -2.45
C TRP A 96 12.77 -13.70 -3.94
N ALA A 97 12.03 -12.85 -4.66
CA ALA A 97 11.84 -13.01 -6.11
C ALA A 97 13.18 -12.91 -6.88
N ALA A 98 14.04 -11.96 -6.50
CA ALA A 98 15.38 -11.86 -7.08
C ALA A 98 16.24 -13.11 -6.82
N ASP A 99 16.16 -13.68 -5.62
CA ASP A 99 16.90 -14.88 -5.27
C ASP A 99 16.39 -16.12 -6.03
N GLN A 100 15.08 -16.19 -6.35
CA GLN A 100 14.55 -17.29 -7.16
C GLN A 100 15.14 -17.31 -8.57
N VAL A 101 15.47 -16.17 -9.15
CA VAL A 101 16.01 -16.10 -10.53
C VAL A 101 17.54 -16.19 -10.59
N LYS A 102 18.27 -15.90 -9.51
CA LYS A 102 19.73 -16.04 -9.44
C LYS A 102 20.24 -17.46 -9.70
N GLN A 103 19.41 -18.49 -9.49
CA GLN A 103 19.76 -19.88 -9.77
C GLN A 103 19.89 -20.19 -11.26
N TYR A 104 19.35 -19.35 -12.15
CA TYR A 104 19.37 -19.57 -13.59
C TYR A 104 20.66 -19.00 -14.19
N LYS A 105 21.41 -19.84 -14.92
CA LYS A 105 22.72 -19.47 -15.52
C LYS A 105 22.65 -18.32 -16.55
N ASN A 106 21.48 -18.12 -17.13
CA ASN A 106 21.21 -17.07 -18.12
C ASN A 106 20.62 -15.79 -17.51
N PHE A 107 20.64 -15.65 -16.17
CA PHE A 107 20.20 -14.47 -15.47
C PHE A 107 21.41 -13.67 -14.96
N THR A 108 21.40 -12.35 -15.19
CA THR A 108 22.37 -11.42 -14.64
C THR A 108 21.65 -10.29 -13.93
N LEU A 109 21.97 -10.06 -12.68
CA LEU A 109 21.49 -8.92 -11.90
C LEU A 109 22.62 -7.88 -11.79
N LEU A 110 22.37 -6.69 -12.30
CA LEU A 110 23.28 -5.55 -12.18
C LEU A 110 22.73 -4.58 -11.13
N GLU A 111 23.20 -4.68 -9.89
CA GLU A 111 22.86 -3.76 -8.81
C GLU A 111 23.72 -2.48 -8.91
N ASN A 112 23.23 -1.39 -8.33
CA ASN A 112 23.90 -0.08 -8.34
C ASN A 112 24.28 0.42 -9.75
N THR A 113 23.49 0.02 -10.75
CA THR A 113 23.73 0.33 -12.15
C THR A 113 22.60 1.19 -12.69
N SER A 114 22.87 2.45 -12.94
CA SER A 114 21.90 3.37 -13.51
C SER A 114 21.81 3.21 -15.01
N ILE A 115 20.61 3.03 -15.53
CA ILE A 115 20.33 3.08 -16.97
C ILE A 115 20.17 4.55 -17.39
N ASN A 116 21.02 4.99 -18.29
CA ASN A 116 21.06 6.37 -18.75
C ASN A 116 20.10 6.62 -19.93
N LYS A 117 20.09 5.68 -20.87
CA LYS A 117 19.25 5.76 -22.09
C LYS A 117 18.87 4.38 -22.58
N VAL A 118 17.75 4.34 -23.27
CA VAL A 118 17.28 3.19 -24.03
C VAL A 118 16.90 3.65 -25.44
N SER A 119 16.92 2.74 -26.41
CA SER A 119 16.47 3.04 -27.77
C SER A 119 15.37 2.09 -28.22
N ILE A 120 14.61 2.48 -29.24
CA ILE A 120 13.50 1.69 -29.79
C ILE A 120 14.00 0.36 -30.38
N ASP A 121 15.24 0.34 -30.88
CA ASP A 121 15.87 -0.85 -31.47
C ASP A 121 16.58 -1.74 -30.44
N GLY A 122 16.41 -1.45 -29.13
CA GLY A 122 16.87 -2.29 -28.03
C GLY A 122 18.28 -1.98 -27.51
N GLU A 123 18.92 -0.87 -27.90
CA GLU A 123 20.19 -0.46 -27.29
C GLU A 123 19.93 0.14 -25.88
N VAL A 124 20.68 -0.33 -24.90
CA VAL A 124 20.65 0.18 -23.52
C VAL A 124 22.01 0.75 -23.17
N THR A 125 22.04 1.99 -22.67
CA THR A 125 23.25 2.69 -22.21
C THR A 125 23.28 2.73 -20.69
N TYR A 126 24.32 2.16 -20.10
CA TYR A 126 24.54 2.16 -18.65
C TYR A 126 26.05 2.15 -18.34
N SER A 127 26.45 2.83 -17.27
CA SER A 127 27.85 2.86 -16.81
C SER A 127 28.88 3.18 -17.91
N GLY A 128 28.50 3.99 -18.90
CA GLY A 128 29.36 4.35 -20.03
C GLY A 128 29.45 3.28 -21.13
N SER A 129 28.82 2.14 -20.97
CA SER A 129 28.74 1.06 -21.95
C SER A 129 27.41 1.07 -22.69
N LYS A 130 27.41 0.44 -23.88
CA LYS A 130 26.21 0.21 -24.67
C LYS A 130 26.08 -1.27 -24.95
N GLU A 131 24.90 -1.79 -24.77
CA GLU A 131 24.57 -3.19 -25.04
C GLU A 131 23.22 -3.29 -25.75
N LYS A 132 23.11 -4.22 -26.69
CA LYS A 132 21.90 -4.43 -27.48
C LYS A 132 21.15 -5.67 -27.02
N PHE A 133 19.86 -5.50 -26.74
CA PHE A 133 18.95 -6.56 -26.33
C PHE A 133 17.85 -6.74 -27.37
N GLU A 134 17.35 -7.94 -27.48
CA GLU A 134 16.19 -8.26 -28.36
C GLU A 134 14.93 -7.54 -27.89
N LYS A 135 14.74 -7.44 -26.56
CA LYS A 135 13.63 -6.72 -25.91
C LYS A 135 14.10 -6.01 -24.66
N VAL A 136 13.59 -4.80 -24.48
CA VAL A 136 13.79 -3.99 -23.26
C VAL A 136 12.43 -3.75 -22.60
N ILE A 137 12.32 -4.08 -21.33
CA ILE A 137 11.10 -3.87 -20.54
C ILE A 137 11.39 -2.81 -19.47
N ASN A 138 10.75 -1.65 -19.60
CA ASN A 138 10.91 -0.56 -18.65
C ASN A 138 9.95 -0.73 -17.46
N ILE A 139 10.44 -1.17 -16.32
CA ILE A 139 9.72 -1.30 -15.07
C ILE A 139 10.32 -0.43 -13.96
N ALA A 140 10.89 0.72 -14.34
CA ALA A 140 11.60 1.63 -13.44
C ALA A 140 10.69 2.42 -12.47
N GLY A 141 9.41 2.02 -12.31
CA GLY A 141 8.49 2.63 -11.35
C GLY A 141 8.36 4.15 -11.56
N PRO A 142 8.60 4.98 -10.53
CA PRO A 142 8.49 6.44 -10.64
C PRO A 142 9.41 7.07 -11.69
N TRP A 143 10.50 6.40 -12.03
CA TRP A 143 11.49 6.89 -13.01
C TRP A 143 11.22 6.43 -14.45
N ALA A 144 10.22 5.56 -14.66
CA ALA A 144 9.96 4.96 -15.97
C ALA A 144 9.72 6.02 -17.06
N TYR A 145 8.90 7.05 -16.76
CA TYR A 145 8.62 8.13 -17.70
C TYR A 145 9.82 9.06 -17.93
N GLN A 146 10.62 9.31 -16.89
CA GLN A 146 11.84 10.10 -17.02
C GLN A 146 12.85 9.42 -17.93
N LEU A 147 13.03 8.09 -17.79
CA LEU A 147 13.91 7.32 -18.68
C LEU A 147 13.50 7.42 -20.16
N LEU A 148 12.20 7.40 -20.46
CA LEU A 148 11.71 7.60 -21.84
C LEU A 148 12.02 9.01 -22.35
N LYS A 149 11.80 10.05 -21.54
CA LYS A 149 12.15 11.45 -21.88
C LYS A 149 13.64 11.61 -22.16
N ASP A 150 14.49 11.10 -21.28
CA ASP A 150 15.94 11.19 -21.42
C ASP A 150 16.45 10.42 -22.64
N SER A 151 15.67 9.46 -23.10
CA SER A 151 15.91 8.64 -24.30
C SER A 151 15.33 9.23 -25.57
N ASN A 152 14.57 10.34 -25.50
CA ASN A 152 13.81 10.93 -26.61
C ASN A 152 12.80 9.91 -27.23
N ILE A 153 12.15 9.13 -26.38
CA ILE A 153 11.09 8.21 -26.77
C ILE A 153 9.76 8.80 -26.35
N ASP A 154 8.89 9.03 -27.31
CA ASP A 154 7.53 9.49 -27.05
C ASP A 154 6.68 8.42 -26.38
N SER A 155 5.79 8.84 -25.50
CA SER A 155 4.86 7.98 -24.79
C SER A 155 3.47 8.63 -24.77
N ASP A 156 2.45 7.84 -25.06
CA ASP A 156 1.05 8.25 -24.94
C ASP A 156 0.60 8.43 -23.48
N TYR A 157 1.43 8.00 -22.53
CA TYR A 157 1.14 8.06 -21.10
C TYR A 157 2.16 8.92 -20.38
N GLU A 158 1.64 9.78 -19.51
CA GLU A 158 2.43 10.48 -18.50
C GLU A 158 2.14 9.89 -17.12
N LEU A 159 3.07 10.04 -16.20
CA LEU A 159 2.89 9.59 -14.82
C LEU A 159 2.62 10.78 -13.89
N ASP A 160 1.60 10.62 -13.05
CA ASP A 160 1.41 11.40 -11.85
C ASP A 160 2.14 10.70 -10.69
N LEU A 161 3.06 11.41 -10.05
CA LEU A 161 3.73 10.88 -8.88
C LEU A 161 2.96 11.27 -7.63
N VAL A 162 2.54 10.26 -6.86
CA VAL A 162 1.82 10.46 -5.61
C VAL A 162 2.62 9.91 -4.45
N ARG A 163 3.10 10.82 -3.59
CA ARG A 163 3.78 10.44 -2.36
C ARG A 163 2.78 9.90 -1.34
N GLY A 164 3.10 8.75 -0.78
CA GLY A 164 2.40 8.16 0.35
C GLY A 164 3.34 8.00 1.52
N SER A 165 3.02 8.63 2.65
CA SER A 165 3.82 8.63 3.86
C SER A 165 3.23 7.72 4.93
N HIS A 166 4.11 7.12 5.72
CA HIS A 166 3.77 6.23 6.81
C HIS A 166 4.59 6.57 8.04
N ILE A 167 4.02 6.31 9.21
CA ILE A 167 4.72 6.33 10.48
C ILE A 167 4.67 4.95 11.14
N ILE A 168 5.69 4.60 11.87
CA ILE A 168 5.77 3.40 12.71
C ILE A 168 5.86 3.86 14.17
N ILE A 169 4.99 3.34 15.02
CA ILE A 169 4.96 3.64 16.44
C ILE A 169 5.30 2.41 17.27
N ASP A 170 5.90 2.59 18.43
CA ASP A 170 6.25 1.53 19.37
C ASP A 170 5.02 1.08 20.17
N ARG A 171 4.07 0.51 19.46
CA ARG A 171 2.85 -0.08 20.01
C ARG A 171 2.48 -1.31 19.21
N LYS A 172 2.14 -2.40 19.88
CA LYS A 172 1.71 -3.64 19.23
C LYS A 172 0.21 -3.61 18.97
N LEU A 173 -0.20 -4.03 17.77
CA LEU A 173 -1.57 -4.41 17.42
C LEU A 173 -1.61 -5.90 17.10
N ASP A 174 -2.71 -6.57 17.43
CA ASP A 174 -2.93 -7.99 17.10
C ASP A 174 -3.67 -8.16 15.78
N HIS A 175 -4.28 -7.10 15.25
CA HIS A 175 -5.03 -7.07 13.99
C HIS A 175 -4.95 -5.68 13.35
N GLY A 176 -5.37 -5.62 12.09
CA GLY A 176 -5.39 -4.36 11.35
C GLY A 176 -6.69 -3.57 11.56
N TYR A 177 -6.62 -2.28 11.26
CA TYR A 177 -7.77 -1.40 11.20
C TYR A 177 -7.83 -0.69 9.85
N PHE A 178 -9.00 -0.67 9.25
CA PHE A 178 -9.37 0.14 8.09
C PHE A 178 -10.20 1.32 8.60
N LEU A 179 -9.68 2.53 8.49
CA LEU A 179 -10.22 3.73 9.13
C LEU A 179 -10.46 4.82 8.09
N GLU A 180 -11.58 5.54 8.23
CA GLU A 180 -11.83 6.73 7.41
C GLU A 180 -11.04 7.92 7.97
N ALA A 181 -10.38 8.68 7.09
CA ALA A 181 -9.70 9.89 7.51
C ALA A 181 -10.72 10.94 7.99
N PRO A 182 -10.54 11.59 9.16
CA PRO A 182 -11.57 12.37 9.82
C PRO A 182 -12.17 13.50 8.96
N ASN A 183 -11.34 14.19 8.18
CA ASN A 183 -11.75 15.38 7.44
C ASN A 183 -11.67 15.22 5.92
N GLU A 184 -11.42 14.02 5.42
CA GLU A 184 -11.17 13.74 4.01
C GLU A 184 -11.90 12.48 3.55
N ARG A 185 -12.09 12.35 2.22
CA ARG A 185 -12.71 11.15 1.62
C ARG A 185 -11.70 10.00 1.44
N ARG A 186 -10.70 9.95 2.27
CA ARG A 186 -9.66 8.92 2.20
C ARG A 186 -9.80 7.90 3.31
N ILE A 187 -9.06 6.83 3.13
CA ILE A 187 -8.91 5.74 4.08
C ILE A 187 -7.43 5.69 4.47
N PHE A 188 -7.18 5.39 5.72
CA PHE A 188 -5.87 5.01 6.20
C PHE A 188 -5.95 3.71 6.99
N PHE A 189 -4.83 3.09 7.19
CA PHE A 189 -4.72 1.85 7.93
C PHE A 189 -3.86 2.05 9.19
N ALA A 190 -4.20 1.30 10.24
CA ALA A 190 -3.29 1.01 11.34
C ALA A 190 -3.08 -0.51 11.33
N LEU A 191 -1.86 -0.96 11.05
CA LEU A 191 -1.56 -2.37 10.82
C LEU A 191 -0.48 -2.86 11.79
N PRO A 192 -0.56 -4.12 12.27
CA PRO A 192 0.57 -4.74 12.95
C PRO A 192 1.77 -4.82 12.01
N TYR A 193 2.94 -4.46 12.50
CA TYR A 193 4.17 -4.44 11.72
C TYR A 193 5.38 -4.76 12.58
N LYS A 194 5.91 -5.98 12.49
CA LYS A 194 7.14 -6.43 13.19
C LYS A 194 7.14 -6.13 14.70
N GLY A 195 6.01 -6.39 15.36
CA GLY A 195 5.83 -6.11 16.79
C GLY A 195 5.45 -4.65 17.13
N GLN A 196 5.35 -3.79 16.13
CA GLN A 196 5.00 -2.39 16.20
C GLN A 196 3.71 -2.11 15.43
N THR A 197 3.33 -0.86 15.25
CA THR A 197 2.18 -0.44 14.44
C THR A 197 2.62 0.47 13.30
N LEU A 198 2.24 0.10 12.08
CA LEU A 198 2.36 0.92 10.89
C LEU A 198 1.06 1.70 10.68
N ILE A 199 1.15 3.03 10.56
CA ILE A 199 0.02 3.91 10.29
C ILE A 199 0.25 4.61 8.96
N GLY A 200 -0.72 4.57 8.07
CA GLY A 200 -0.64 5.19 6.74
C GLY A 200 -1.85 4.83 5.88
N THR A 201 -2.00 5.53 4.82
CA THR A 201 -1.03 6.35 4.11
C THR A 201 -1.60 7.75 3.87
N THR A 202 -0.72 8.69 3.59
CA THR A 202 -1.08 9.99 2.99
C THR A 202 -1.11 9.87 1.46
N GLU A 203 -1.62 10.90 0.76
CA GLU A 203 -1.61 10.99 -0.70
C GLU A 203 -1.34 12.43 -1.12
N ILE A 204 -0.08 12.74 -1.45
CA ILE A 204 0.36 14.08 -1.85
C ILE A 204 0.95 14.00 -3.26
N ARG A 205 0.40 14.74 -4.22
CA ARG A 205 1.03 14.88 -5.54
C ARG A 205 2.41 15.49 -5.40
N GLN A 206 3.38 14.91 -6.07
CA GLN A 206 4.76 15.38 -6.11
C GLN A 206 5.21 15.46 -7.56
N THR A 207 5.65 16.63 -7.98
CA THR A 207 6.06 16.86 -9.37
C THR A 207 7.53 16.54 -9.63
N ILE A 208 8.32 16.36 -8.58
CA ILE A 208 9.77 16.23 -8.65
C ILE A 208 10.18 14.91 -8.01
N LEU A 209 11.14 14.22 -8.63
CA LEU A 209 11.72 12.96 -8.13
C LEU A 209 12.73 13.18 -6.99
N GLU A 210 12.86 14.42 -6.49
CA GLU A 210 13.72 14.76 -5.37
C GLU A 210 13.26 14.08 -4.09
N GLU A 211 14.13 14.04 -3.15
CA GLU A 211 14.09 13.45 -1.83
C GLU A 211 12.68 13.06 -1.30
N VAL A 212 12.36 11.77 -1.39
CA VAL A 212 11.06 11.23 -0.98
C VAL A 212 11.04 11.03 0.54
N LYS A 213 10.65 12.08 1.27
CA LYS A 213 10.52 12.07 2.73
C LYS A 213 9.11 12.48 3.16
N PRO A 214 8.62 11.99 4.32
CA PRO A 214 7.40 12.52 4.91
C PRO A 214 7.58 13.99 5.28
N ALA A 215 6.64 14.84 4.89
CA ALA A 215 6.58 16.20 5.42
C ALA A 215 6.07 16.17 6.87
N GLN A 216 6.46 17.16 7.67
CA GLN A 216 6.00 17.28 9.05
C GLN A 216 4.47 17.33 9.16
N SER A 217 3.80 18.00 8.23
CA SER A 217 2.34 18.05 8.15
C SER A 217 1.70 16.67 7.91
N GLU A 218 2.37 15.77 7.20
CA GLU A 218 1.89 14.40 6.97
C GLU A 218 2.03 13.55 8.23
N ILE A 219 3.11 13.74 8.99
CA ILE A 219 3.33 13.07 10.29
C ILE A 219 2.24 13.48 11.27
N ILE A 220 2.01 14.78 11.45
CA ILE A 220 0.96 15.32 12.31
C ILE A 220 -0.41 14.78 11.89
N TYR A 221 -0.70 14.82 10.59
CA TYR A 221 -1.95 14.30 10.05
C TYR A 221 -2.19 12.82 10.39
N LEU A 222 -1.18 11.96 10.30
CA LEU A 222 -1.31 10.54 10.62
C LEU A 222 -1.48 10.31 12.12
N ILE A 223 -0.79 11.09 12.97
CA ILE A 223 -0.95 11.08 14.42
C ILE A 223 -2.38 11.50 14.80
N ASP A 224 -2.87 12.60 14.26
CA ASP A 224 -4.21 13.10 14.53
C ASP A 224 -5.29 12.14 14.04
N SER A 225 -5.08 11.54 12.87
CA SER A 225 -5.98 10.53 12.32
C SER A 225 -6.07 9.29 13.21
N TYR A 226 -4.94 8.80 13.71
CA TYR A 226 -4.90 7.70 14.68
C TYR A 226 -5.60 8.11 15.98
N ASN A 227 -5.25 9.25 16.53
CA ASN A 227 -5.79 9.79 17.77
C ASN A 227 -7.30 10.06 17.73
N HIS A 228 -7.85 10.23 16.53
CA HIS A 228 -9.30 10.37 16.36
C HIS A 228 -10.06 9.10 16.82
N TYR A 229 -9.52 7.92 16.56
CA TYR A 229 -10.18 6.63 16.79
C TYR A 229 -9.78 5.92 18.07
N PHE A 230 -8.54 6.12 18.55
CA PHE A 230 -7.99 5.33 19.64
C PHE A 230 -8.02 6.09 20.98
N VAL A 231 -8.30 5.34 22.06
CA VAL A 231 -8.30 5.89 23.44
C VAL A 231 -6.89 6.31 23.85
N ASN A 232 -5.94 5.41 23.58
CA ASN A 232 -4.54 5.64 23.88
C ASN A 232 -3.91 6.54 22.83
N GLN A 233 -3.81 7.83 23.14
CA GLN A 233 -3.26 8.83 22.23
C GLN A 233 -1.76 8.61 22.01
N ILE A 234 -1.28 9.03 20.84
CA ILE A 234 0.13 9.04 20.46
C ILE A 234 0.60 10.45 20.13
N THR A 235 1.89 10.65 20.24
CA THR A 235 2.61 11.87 19.88
C THR A 235 3.80 11.51 18.98
N GLU A 236 4.52 12.49 18.50
CA GLU A 236 5.77 12.25 17.74
C GLU A 236 6.82 11.48 18.55
N ARG A 237 6.77 11.52 19.89
CA ARG A 237 7.69 10.78 20.76
C ARG A 237 7.48 9.27 20.73
N ASP A 238 6.28 8.84 20.37
CA ASP A 238 5.93 7.42 20.22
C ASP A 238 6.36 6.87 18.87
N MET A 239 6.81 7.74 17.95
CA MET A 239 7.22 7.37 16.62
C MET A 239 8.65 6.82 16.62
N VAL A 240 8.80 5.61 16.11
CA VAL A 240 10.10 4.94 15.92
C VAL A 240 10.73 5.32 14.59
N LYS A 241 9.89 5.42 13.54
CA LYS A 241 10.33 5.68 12.16
C LYS A 241 9.21 6.29 11.34
N SER A 242 9.60 7.07 10.34
CA SER A 242 8.71 7.47 9.24
C SER A 242 9.38 7.20 7.90
N PHE A 243 8.58 6.98 6.86
CA PHE A 243 9.05 6.81 5.50
C PHE A 243 7.98 7.18 4.49
N SER A 244 8.41 7.45 3.27
CA SER A 244 7.52 7.70 2.14
C SER A 244 7.95 6.91 0.91
N GLY A 245 6.99 6.66 0.03
CA GLY A 245 7.23 6.13 -1.30
C GLY A 245 6.46 6.92 -2.35
N LEU A 246 6.92 6.87 -3.60
CA LEU A 246 6.22 7.45 -4.74
C LEU A 246 5.45 6.37 -5.48
N ARG A 247 4.16 6.62 -5.71
CA ARG A 247 3.33 5.81 -6.58
C ARG A 247 3.32 6.43 -7.97
N PRO A 248 3.77 5.73 -9.00
CA PRO A 248 3.57 6.15 -10.38
C PRO A 248 2.13 5.80 -10.80
N LEU A 249 1.27 6.79 -10.93
CA LEU A 249 -0.08 6.62 -11.44
C LEU A 249 -0.15 7.15 -12.86
N VAL A 250 -0.91 6.50 -13.74
CA VAL A 250 -1.16 7.06 -15.06
C VAL A 250 -1.89 8.39 -14.89
N LYS A 251 -1.34 9.45 -15.49
CA LYS A 251 -1.88 10.80 -15.38
C LYS A 251 -3.30 10.84 -15.93
N SER A 252 -4.21 11.26 -15.11
CA SER A 252 -5.62 11.43 -15.47
C SER A 252 -6.03 12.85 -15.15
N ALA A 253 -6.96 13.41 -15.94
CA ALA A 253 -7.55 14.71 -15.68
C ALA A 253 -8.39 14.73 -14.38
N GLN A 254 -8.61 13.58 -13.77
CA GLN A 254 -9.39 13.39 -12.55
C GLN A 254 -8.53 13.48 -11.28
N ASP A 255 -9.19 13.55 -10.13
CA ASP A 255 -8.59 13.47 -8.81
C ASP A 255 -7.68 12.22 -8.70
N PRO A 256 -6.44 12.32 -8.15
CA PRO A 256 -5.53 11.18 -7.93
C PRO A 256 -6.17 10.02 -7.19
N ASN A 257 -7.14 10.31 -6.30
CA ASN A 257 -7.91 9.29 -5.58
C ASN A 257 -8.82 8.46 -6.50
N LYS A 258 -9.04 8.92 -7.74
CA LYS A 258 -9.85 8.26 -8.76
C LYS A 258 -9.01 7.73 -9.93
N ALA A 259 -7.70 7.99 -9.93
CA ALA A 259 -6.81 7.49 -10.97
C ALA A 259 -6.81 5.96 -10.96
N THR A 260 -6.84 5.38 -12.16
CA THR A 260 -6.72 3.94 -12.28
C THR A 260 -5.35 3.48 -11.79
N ARG A 261 -5.33 2.39 -11.04
CA ARG A 261 -4.10 1.73 -10.56
C ARG A 261 -3.78 0.47 -11.38
N GLU A 262 -4.55 0.24 -12.44
CA GLU A 262 -4.35 -0.86 -13.39
C GLU A 262 -3.52 -0.34 -14.57
N TYR A 263 -2.54 -1.14 -14.95
CA TYR A 263 -1.60 -0.87 -16.05
C TYR A 263 -1.96 -1.73 -17.24
#